data_475ccc45989ee109cb8cab74eb2b49c1
#
_entry.id   475ccc45989ee109cb8cab74eb2b49c1
#
_cell.length_a   1.000
_cell.length_b   1.000
_cell.length_c   1.000
_cell.angle_alpha   90.00
_cell.angle_beta   90.00
_cell.angle_gamma   90.00
#
_symmetry.space_group_name_H-M   'P 1'
#
loop_
_entity.id
_entity.type
_entity.pdbx_description
1 polymer ?
#
loop_
_entity_poly.entity_id
_entity_poly.type
_entity_poly.pdbx_seq_one_letter_code
_entity_poly.pdbx_strand_id
1 'polypeptide(L)'
;RIRFLGNEQAEDVTGILNIFDCLITDYSSIYIDYLLTDKPMIFLPYDRQQYLDGRGMNFDYDDVTPGPKPETFNDFLDALSPKEDFWKSERTRVNRLFNEIQHPCAADICNKVLKMIW
;
A
#
# COMPACT_ATOMS: atom_id res chain seq x y z
N ARG A 1 -1.14 12.51 18.72
CA ARG A 1 -0.11 13.52 18.41
C ARG A 1 0.36 13.30 16.97
N ILE A 2 0.27 14.32 16.13
CA ILE A 2 0.78 14.30 14.74
C ILE A 2 2.28 14.60 14.76
N ARG A 3 3.03 13.85 13.98
CA ARG A 3 4.46 14.10 13.70
C ARG A 3 4.67 14.11 12.19
N PHE A 4 5.49 15.03 11.71
CA PHE A 4 5.92 15.08 10.32
C PHE A 4 7.27 14.37 10.19
N LEU A 5 7.39 13.50 9.18
CA LEU A 5 8.65 12.88 8.79
C LEU A 5 9.03 13.44 7.42
N GLY A 6 10.11 14.18 7.35
CA GLY A 6 10.68 14.68 6.11
C GLY A 6 11.86 13.82 5.65
N ASN A 7 12.43 14.18 4.50
CA ASN A 7 13.58 13.47 3.92
C ASN A 7 14.81 13.43 4.83
N GLU A 8 14.90 14.35 5.79
CA GLU A 8 15.99 14.35 6.78
C GLU A 8 15.89 13.21 7.80
N GLN A 9 14.66 12.72 8.07
CA GLN A 9 14.39 11.64 9.02
C GLN A 9 14.24 10.27 8.36
N ALA A 10 13.82 10.25 7.09
CA ALA A 10 13.69 9.03 6.31
C ALA A 10 13.96 9.36 4.84
N GLU A 11 15.13 8.96 4.34
CA GLU A 11 15.49 9.11 2.92
C GLU A 11 14.60 8.24 2.03
N ASP A 12 14.21 7.06 2.52
CA ASP A 12 13.31 6.12 1.86
C ASP A 12 12.18 5.71 2.81
N VAL A 13 10.96 6.09 2.45
CA VAL A 13 9.76 5.76 3.22
C VAL A 13 9.48 4.26 3.21
N THR A 14 9.86 3.53 2.17
CA THR A 14 9.64 2.08 2.07
C THR A 14 10.38 1.31 3.16
N GLY A 15 11.56 1.79 3.56
CA GLY A 15 12.36 1.18 4.63
C GLY A 15 11.72 1.23 6.02
N ILE A 16 10.72 2.10 6.23
CA ILE A 16 10.06 2.28 7.52
C ILE A 16 8.58 1.86 7.53
N LEU A 17 8.04 1.38 6.42
CA LEU A 17 6.62 1.03 6.30
C LEU A 17 6.17 -0.02 7.33
N ASN A 18 7.03 -0.95 7.69
CA ASN A 18 6.73 -2.04 8.60
C ASN A 18 6.52 -1.62 10.06
N ILE A 19 6.93 -0.40 10.44
CA ILE A 19 6.73 0.09 11.82
C ILE A 19 5.33 0.65 12.07
N PHE A 20 4.57 0.94 11.02
CA PHE A 20 3.22 1.50 11.13
C PHE A 20 2.17 0.40 11.23
N ASP A 21 1.10 0.64 11.98
CA ASP A 21 0.00 -0.29 12.19
C ASP A 21 -1.11 -0.17 11.13
N CYS A 22 -1.22 0.99 10.48
CA CYS A 22 -2.18 1.28 9.42
C CYS A 22 -1.61 2.29 8.44
N LEU A 23 -1.84 2.07 7.16
CA LEU A 23 -1.54 3.04 6.09
C LEU A 23 -2.81 3.81 5.72
N ILE A 24 -2.73 5.14 5.70
CA ILE A 24 -3.76 6.00 5.13
C ILE A 24 -3.17 6.67 3.90
N THR A 25 -3.76 6.44 2.73
CA THR A 25 -3.24 6.93 1.46
C THR A 25 -4.36 7.29 0.49
N ASP A 26 -4.01 7.90 -0.62
CA ASP A 26 -4.90 8.26 -1.73
C ASP A 26 -4.68 7.32 -2.94
N TYR A 27 -4.09 7.84 -4.02
CA TYR A 27 -3.76 7.10 -5.26
C TYR A 27 -2.29 6.69 -5.31
N SER A 28 -1.52 6.95 -4.28
CA SER A 28 -0.09 6.64 -4.25
C SER A 28 0.16 5.14 -4.29
N SER A 29 1.11 4.72 -5.10
CA SER A 29 1.52 3.31 -5.22
C SER A 29 2.21 2.73 -3.98
N ILE A 30 2.47 3.54 -2.96
CA ILE A 30 3.08 3.11 -1.70
C ILE A 30 2.32 1.96 -1.03
N TYR A 31 1.02 1.85 -1.26
CA TYR A 31 0.22 0.76 -0.70
C TYR A 31 0.63 -0.61 -1.24
N ILE A 32 1.17 -0.67 -2.48
CA ILE A 32 1.64 -1.91 -3.10
C ILE A 32 2.78 -2.51 -2.28
N ASP A 33 3.72 -1.68 -1.85
CA ASP A 33 4.81 -2.10 -0.96
C ASP A 33 4.28 -2.44 0.44
N TYR A 34 3.31 -1.66 0.93
CA TYR A 34 2.70 -1.89 2.24
C TYR A 34 1.89 -3.18 2.31
N LEU A 35 1.37 -3.71 1.19
CA LEU A 35 0.71 -5.01 1.12
C LEU A 35 1.58 -6.16 1.65
N LEU A 36 2.91 -6.05 1.53
CA LEU A 36 3.85 -7.04 2.06
C LEU A 36 3.82 -7.16 3.59
N THR A 37 3.30 -6.16 4.28
CA THR A 37 3.15 -6.17 5.75
C THR A 37 1.88 -6.89 6.23
N ASP A 38 0.93 -7.14 5.34
CA ASP A 38 -0.45 -7.63 5.62
C ASP A 38 -1.21 -6.80 6.66
N LYS A 39 -0.86 -5.52 6.82
CA LYS A 39 -1.50 -4.60 7.77
C LYS A 39 -2.64 -3.81 7.13
N PRO A 40 -3.60 -3.30 7.92
CA PRO A 40 -4.73 -2.52 7.42
C PRO A 40 -4.33 -1.27 6.64
N MET A 41 -5.17 -0.93 5.66
CA MET A 41 -5.04 0.28 4.85
C MET A 41 -6.38 0.98 4.73
N ILE A 42 -6.36 2.31 4.67
CA ILE A 42 -7.54 3.16 4.43
C ILE A 42 -7.22 4.04 3.22
N PHE A 43 -8.14 4.10 2.27
CA PHE A 43 -7.98 4.88 1.05
C PHE A 43 -8.89 6.11 1.07
N LEU A 44 -8.33 7.29 0.77
CA LEU A 44 -9.04 8.57 0.76
C LEU A 44 -9.04 9.17 -0.67
N PRO A 45 -9.84 8.63 -1.61
CA PRO A 45 -9.89 9.11 -2.99
C PRO A 45 -10.77 10.37 -3.13
N TYR A 46 -10.39 11.48 -2.49
CA TYR A 46 -11.18 12.70 -2.38
C TYR A 46 -11.41 13.45 -3.71
N ASP A 47 -10.55 13.25 -4.71
CA ASP A 47 -10.63 13.87 -6.04
C ASP A 47 -10.71 12.84 -7.18
N ARG A 48 -11.32 11.69 -6.90
CA ARG A 48 -11.37 10.49 -7.77
C ARG A 48 -11.73 10.82 -9.21
N GLN A 49 -12.77 11.64 -9.43
CA GLN A 49 -13.23 11.96 -10.79
C GLN A 49 -12.15 12.71 -11.59
N GLN A 50 -11.49 13.68 -10.97
CA GLN A 50 -10.43 14.46 -11.62
C GLN A 50 -9.20 13.57 -11.90
N TYR A 51 -8.89 12.64 -11.03
CA TYR A 51 -7.78 11.73 -11.19
C TYR A 51 -8.01 10.75 -12.35
N LEU A 52 -9.20 10.16 -12.45
CA LEU A 52 -9.57 9.24 -13.54
C LEU A 52 -9.60 9.94 -14.90
N ASP A 53 -10.10 11.17 -14.98
CA ASP A 53 -10.17 11.97 -16.20
C ASP A 53 -8.77 12.39 -16.70
N GLY A 54 -7.81 12.55 -15.78
CA GLY A 54 -6.48 13.08 -16.10
C GLY A 54 -5.41 12.05 -16.42
N ARG A 55 -5.41 10.88 -15.81
CA ARG A 55 -4.31 9.90 -15.91
C ARG A 55 -4.68 8.55 -16.45
N GLY A 56 -5.94 8.15 -16.35
CA GLY A 56 -6.35 6.76 -16.62
C GLY A 56 -5.67 5.76 -15.67
N MET A 57 -6.28 4.63 -15.46
CA MET A 57 -5.71 3.54 -14.66
C MET A 57 -5.76 2.25 -15.47
N ASN A 58 -4.68 1.45 -15.39
CA ASN A 58 -4.63 0.14 -16.02
C ASN A 58 -5.56 -0.88 -15.35
N PHE A 59 -6.01 -0.59 -14.13
CA PHE A 59 -6.92 -1.42 -13.33
C PHE A 59 -8.04 -0.55 -12.78
N ASP A 60 -9.19 -1.17 -12.51
CA ASP A 60 -10.23 -0.49 -11.72
C ASP A 60 -9.70 -0.21 -10.31
N TYR A 61 -9.79 1.04 -9.89
CA TYR A 61 -9.27 1.48 -8.59
C TYR A 61 -9.85 0.68 -7.42
N ASP A 62 -11.16 0.40 -7.47
CA ASP A 62 -11.82 -0.34 -6.39
C ASP A 62 -11.37 -1.81 -6.32
N ASP A 63 -11.04 -2.40 -7.46
CA ASP A 63 -10.57 -3.78 -7.52
C ASP A 63 -9.16 -3.98 -6.95
N VAL A 64 -8.34 -2.94 -6.94
CA VAL A 64 -6.93 -3.05 -6.54
C VAL A 64 -6.57 -2.31 -5.26
N THR A 65 -7.54 -1.67 -4.60
CA THR A 65 -7.34 -0.96 -3.33
C THR A 65 -8.06 -1.67 -2.18
N PRO A 66 -7.39 -2.63 -1.50
CA PRO A 66 -8.01 -3.54 -0.53
C PRO A 66 -8.13 -2.90 0.86
N GLY A 67 -9.01 -1.92 0.99
CA GLY A 67 -9.29 -1.23 2.24
C GLY A 67 -10.54 -0.36 2.15
N PRO A 68 -11.10 0.07 3.28
CA PRO A 68 -12.25 0.98 3.31
C PRO A 68 -11.92 2.32 2.65
N LYS A 69 -12.97 2.92 2.06
CA LYS A 69 -12.93 4.24 1.41
C LYS A 69 -13.99 5.14 2.06
N PRO A 70 -13.71 5.64 3.27
CA PRO A 70 -14.67 6.44 4.02
C PRO A 70 -14.99 7.74 3.28
N GLU A 71 -16.28 8.09 3.21
CA GLU A 71 -16.77 9.32 2.61
C GLU A 71 -17.03 10.42 3.66
N THR A 72 -17.24 10.02 4.91
CA THR A 72 -17.45 10.94 6.03
C THR A 72 -16.38 10.79 7.10
N PHE A 73 -16.25 11.81 7.95
CA PHE A 73 -15.31 11.75 9.07
C PHE A 73 -15.66 10.64 10.08
N ASN A 74 -16.94 10.37 10.29
CA ASN A 74 -17.38 9.28 11.18
C ASN A 74 -17.00 7.92 10.60
N ASP A 75 -17.23 7.68 9.30
CA ASP A 75 -16.80 6.45 8.62
C ASP A 75 -15.28 6.26 8.70
N PHE A 76 -14.53 7.35 8.61
CA PHE A 76 -13.08 7.33 8.77
C PHE A 76 -12.66 6.92 10.19
N LEU A 77 -13.31 7.45 11.22
CA LEU A 77 -13.03 7.06 12.61
C LEU A 77 -13.37 5.57 12.85
N ASP A 78 -14.47 5.09 12.28
CA ASP A 78 -14.84 3.68 12.36
C ASP A 78 -13.84 2.78 11.65
N ALA A 79 -13.31 3.21 10.50
CA ALA A 79 -12.28 2.50 9.77
C ALA A 79 -10.93 2.42 10.50
N LEU A 80 -10.60 3.42 11.35
CA LEU A 80 -9.38 3.42 12.17
C LEU A 80 -9.40 2.41 13.33
N SER A 81 -10.58 1.97 13.76
CA SER A 81 -10.74 1.06 14.90
C SER A 81 -11.68 -0.09 14.55
N PRO A 82 -11.40 -0.88 13.52
CA PRO A 82 -12.27 -1.97 13.12
C PRO A 82 -12.27 -3.07 14.20
N LYS A 83 -13.45 -3.63 14.47
CA LYS A 83 -13.60 -4.78 15.37
C LYS A 83 -13.07 -6.07 14.75
N GLU A 84 -13.14 -6.17 13.42
CA GLU A 84 -12.71 -7.32 12.63
C GLU A 84 -12.00 -6.84 11.36
N ASP A 85 -11.05 -7.62 10.89
CA ASP A 85 -10.30 -7.33 9.66
C ASP A 85 -10.99 -7.94 8.44
N PHE A 86 -12.04 -7.28 7.97
CA PHE A 86 -12.82 -7.72 6.81
C PHE A 86 -12.04 -7.67 5.48
N TRP A 87 -10.92 -6.97 5.42
CA TRP A 87 -10.16 -6.75 4.20
C TRP A 87 -8.96 -7.68 4.02
N LYS A 88 -8.73 -8.58 4.94
CA LYS A 88 -7.55 -9.47 4.90
C LYS A 88 -7.49 -10.33 3.63
N SER A 89 -8.59 -10.92 3.22
CA SER A 89 -8.65 -11.74 2.00
C SER A 89 -8.37 -10.91 0.74
N GLU A 90 -8.90 -9.70 0.68
CA GLU A 90 -8.67 -8.79 -0.43
C GLU A 90 -7.22 -8.30 -0.47
N ARG A 91 -6.62 -7.97 0.67
CA ARG A 91 -5.18 -7.65 0.74
C ARG A 91 -4.33 -8.80 0.22
N THR A 92 -4.65 -10.03 0.61
CA THR A 92 -3.93 -11.22 0.13
C THR A 92 -4.07 -11.37 -1.39
N ARG A 93 -5.27 -11.18 -1.95
CA ARG A 93 -5.52 -11.25 -3.39
C ARG A 93 -4.72 -10.20 -4.15
N VAL A 94 -4.81 -8.94 -3.73
CA VAL A 94 -4.14 -7.81 -4.39
C VAL A 94 -2.61 -7.91 -4.21
N ASN A 95 -2.14 -8.37 -3.07
CA ASN A 95 -0.72 -8.61 -2.85
C ASN A 95 -0.14 -9.63 -3.85
N ARG A 96 -0.85 -10.72 -4.12
CA ARG A 96 -0.43 -11.70 -5.13
C ARG A 96 -0.48 -11.15 -6.55
N LEU A 97 -1.35 -10.20 -6.82
CA LEU A 97 -1.45 -9.55 -8.13
C LEU A 97 -0.22 -8.67 -8.43
N PHE A 98 0.25 -7.91 -7.44
CA PHE A 98 1.32 -6.94 -7.63
C PHE A 98 2.69 -7.43 -7.18
N ASN A 99 2.76 -8.30 -6.19
CA ASN A 99 3.99 -8.78 -5.58
C ASN A 99 4.14 -10.29 -5.84
N GLU A 100 4.72 -10.66 -6.95
CA GLU A 100 4.98 -12.06 -7.32
C GLU A 100 5.96 -12.71 -6.33
N ILE A 101 7.01 -11.98 -5.94
CA ILE A 101 8.01 -12.43 -4.97
C ILE A 101 7.74 -11.72 -3.63
N GLN A 102 7.34 -12.48 -2.62
CA GLN A 102 6.93 -11.96 -1.31
C GLN A 102 7.92 -12.26 -0.17
N HIS A 103 9.16 -12.58 -0.51
CA HIS A 103 10.25 -12.84 0.44
C HIS A 103 11.52 -12.08 0.03
N PRO A 104 12.46 -11.84 0.94
CA PRO A 104 13.73 -11.22 0.61
C PRO A 104 14.47 -12.04 -0.47
N CYS A 105 14.70 -11.46 -1.64
CA CYS A 105 15.28 -12.16 -2.79
C CYS A 105 16.52 -11.47 -3.38
N ALA A 106 16.99 -10.38 -2.76
CA ALA A 106 18.12 -9.60 -3.27
C ALA A 106 19.38 -10.45 -3.49
N ALA A 107 19.71 -11.33 -2.54
CA ALA A 107 20.86 -12.23 -2.65
C ALA A 107 20.71 -13.23 -3.82
N ASP A 108 19.50 -13.77 -4.01
CA ASP A 108 19.21 -14.71 -5.10
C ASP A 108 19.31 -14.04 -6.47
N ILE A 109 18.79 -12.79 -6.56
CA ILE A 109 18.89 -11.99 -7.78
C ILE A 109 20.35 -11.68 -8.09
N CYS A 110 21.12 -11.20 -7.10
CA CYS A 110 22.55 -10.95 -7.28
C CYS A 110 23.32 -12.20 -7.73
N ASN A 111 23.06 -13.35 -7.12
CA ASN A 111 23.69 -14.61 -7.50
C ASN A 111 23.32 -15.03 -8.93
N LYS A 112 22.06 -14.84 -9.35
CA LYS A 112 21.65 -15.12 -10.74
C LYS A 112 22.35 -14.21 -11.73
N VAL A 113 22.40 -12.90 -11.44
CA VAL A 113 23.08 -11.92 -12.30
C VAL A 113 24.57 -12.24 -12.42
N LEU A 114 25.25 -12.52 -11.32
CA LEU A 114 26.66 -12.89 -11.31
C LEU A 114 26.93 -14.16 -12.16
N LYS A 115 26.07 -15.16 -12.08
CA LYS A 115 26.18 -16.38 -12.92
C LYS A 115 25.96 -16.10 -14.41
N MET A 116 25.23 -15.06 -14.78
CA MET A 116 25.02 -14.66 -16.18
C MET A 116 26.20 -13.87 -16.75
N ILE A 117 26.96 -13.19 -15.90
CA ILE A 117 28.10 -12.34 -16.30
C ILE A 117 29.41 -13.12 -16.30
N TRP A 118 29.56 -14.07 -15.42
CA TRP A 118 30.72 -14.95 -15.25
C TRP A 118 30.42 -16.36 -15.73
#